data_f99d7deb3b5c94375f0e664b9a6a1f95
#
_entry.id   f99d7deb3b5c94375f0e664b9a6a1f95
#
_cell.length_a   1.000
_cell.length_b   1.000
_cell.length_c   1.000
_cell.angle_alpha   90.00
_cell.angle_beta   90.00
_cell.angle_gamma   90.00
#
_symmetry.space_group_name_H-M   'P 1'
#
loop_
_entity.id
_entity.type
_entity.pdbx_description
1 polymer ?
#
loop_
_entity_poly.entity_id
_entity_poly.type
_entity_poly.pdbx_seq_one_letter_code
_entity_poly.pdbx_strand_id
1 'polypeptide(L)'
;MRTSFWPAGMAMALLALGGCNKAQSPAEVQRDVASAAKSAAENNTQANEKRADVAASVNKDLGDATQNADTKTADASADAAVTRAEGNHKVATAKCESMAGDAQKACKDEADAALEMAKAKAKATKADHN
;
A
#
# COMPACT_ATOMS: atom_id res chain seq x y z
N MET A 1 -25.89 -0.63 -5.29
CA MET A 1 -25.15 -0.62 -4.01
C MET A 1 -26.14 -0.46 -2.88
N ARG A 2 -26.44 -1.54 -2.17
CA ARG A 2 -27.43 -1.57 -1.09
C ARG A 2 -26.68 -1.51 0.23
N THR A 3 -26.75 -0.39 0.93
CA THR A 3 -26.24 -0.20 2.29
C THR A 3 -27.22 -0.82 3.27
N SER A 4 -26.89 -1.99 3.81
CA SER A 4 -27.62 -2.59 4.93
C SER A 4 -27.23 -1.88 6.22
N PHE A 5 -28.10 -1.01 6.68
CA PHE A 5 -28.08 -0.48 8.04
C PHE A 5 -28.55 -1.57 8.99
N TRP A 6 -27.66 -2.05 9.84
CA TRP A 6 -27.99 -2.94 10.96
C TRP A 6 -28.16 -2.08 12.22
N PRO A 7 -29.34 -2.03 12.82
CA PRO A 7 -29.53 -1.35 14.08
C PRO A 7 -28.96 -2.25 15.17
N ALA A 8 -27.86 -1.81 15.80
CA ALA A 8 -27.33 -2.39 17.01
C ALA A 8 -28.35 -2.16 18.14
N GLY A 9 -29.16 -3.19 18.43
CA GLY A 9 -30.07 -3.20 19.56
C GLY A 9 -29.25 -3.22 20.87
N MET A 10 -29.24 -2.09 21.59
CA MET A 10 -28.84 -2.03 22.98
C MET A 10 -29.84 -2.81 23.84
N ALA A 11 -29.52 -4.04 24.13
CA ALA A 11 -30.19 -4.79 25.19
C ALA A 11 -29.66 -4.27 26.55
N MET A 12 -30.38 -3.29 27.14
CA MET A 12 -30.23 -2.94 28.53
C MET A 12 -30.76 -4.10 29.39
N ALA A 13 -29.87 -4.98 29.84
CA ALA A 13 -30.16 -5.95 30.87
C ALA A 13 -30.23 -5.20 32.22
N LEU A 14 -31.44 -4.83 32.63
CA LEU A 14 -31.74 -4.41 34.00
C LEU A 14 -31.66 -5.63 34.92
N LEU A 15 -30.49 -5.86 35.47
CA LEU A 15 -30.30 -6.75 36.60
C LEU A 15 -30.81 -6.05 37.85
N ALA A 16 -32.11 -6.21 38.13
CA ALA A 16 -32.67 -5.89 39.42
C ALA A 16 -32.17 -6.93 40.45
N LEU A 17 -30.97 -6.75 40.99
CA LEU A 17 -30.52 -7.44 42.21
C LEU A 17 -31.17 -6.74 43.39
N GLY A 18 -32.29 -7.30 43.87
CA GLY A 18 -32.89 -6.98 45.15
C GLY A 18 -31.97 -7.42 46.27
N GLY A 19 -31.03 -6.59 46.66
CA GLY A 19 -30.27 -6.67 47.88
C GLY A 19 -30.63 -5.44 48.73
N CYS A 20 -30.99 -5.62 49.99
CA CYS A 20 -31.17 -4.56 50.99
C CYS A 20 -29.82 -3.87 51.24
N ASN A 21 -29.35 -3.07 50.30
CA ASN A 21 -28.21 -2.21 50.52
C ASN A 21 -28.67 -0.93 51.19
N LYS A 22 -28.09 -0.63 52.35
CA LYS A 22 -28.16 0.71 52.93
C LYS A 22 -27.76 1.69 51.83
N ALA A 23 -28.58 2.69 51.59
CA ALA A 23 -28.23 3.76 50.63
C ALA A 23 -26.85 4.31 51.03
N GLN A 24 -25.94 4.35 50.07
CA GLN A 24 -24.59 4.93 50.24
C GLN A 24 -24.73 6.40 50.66
N SER A 25 -23.83 6.87 51.48
CA SER A 25 -23.81 8.28 51.83
C SER A 25 -23.44 9.13 50.58
N PRO A 26 -23.93 10.37 50.48
CA PRO A 26 -23.62 11.24 49.36
C PRO A 26 -22.09 11.40 49.13
N ALA A 27 -21.31 11.34 50.20
CA ALA A 27 -19.85 11.44 50.11
C ALA A 27 -19.19 10.16 49.54
N GLU A 28 -19.77 8.98 49.74
CA GLU A 28 -19.32 7.72 49.16
C GLU A 28 -19.64 7.69 47.67
N VAL A 29 -20.85 8.06 47.28
CA VAL A 29 -21.26 8.16 45.89
C VAL A 29 -20.36 9.12 45.12
N GLN A 30 -20.03 10.29 45.67
CA GLN A 30 -19.12 11.23 45.04
C GLN A 30 -17.70 10.67 44.81
N ARG A 31 -17.18 9.91 45.78
CA ARG A 31 -15.87 9.26 45.61
C ARG A 31 -15.90 8.19 44.56
N ASP A 32 -16.94 7.39 44.51
CA ASP A 32 -17.08 6.32 43.49
C ASP A 32 -17.24 6.90 42.10
N VAL A 33 -18.02 7.98 41.95
CA VAL A 33 -18.15 8.69 40.67
C VAL A 33 -16.81 9.31 40.23
N ALA A 34 -16.08 9.94 41.17
CA ALA A 34 -14.76 10.51 40.84
C ALA A 34 -13.74 9.43 40.44
N SER A 35 -13.74 8.29 41.12
CA SER A 35 -12.90 7.13 40.77
C SER A 35 -13.26 6.56 39.41
N ALA A 36 -14.55 6.37 39.13
CA ALA A 36 -15.02 5.87 37.85
C ALA A 36 -14.70 6.84 36.71
N ALA A 37 -14.85 8.15 36.94
CA ALA A 37 -14.50 9.18 35.94
C ALA A 37 -13.00 9.18 35.65
N LYS A 38 -12.16 9.02 36.67
CA LYS A 38 -10.70 8.91 36.46
C LYS A 38 -10.33 7.67 35.63
N SER A 39 -10.88 6.52 36.01
CA SER A 39 -10.63 5.27 35.25
C SER A 39 -11.13 5.36 33.80
N ALA A 40 -12.28 6.00 33.58
CA ALA A 40 -12.79 6.23 32.24
C ALA A 40 -11.88 7.16 31.41
N ALA A 41 -11.33 8.20 32.03
CA ALA A 41 -10.38 9.09 31.38
C ALA A 41 -9.07 8.37 31.02
N GLU A 42 -8.53 7.57 31.92
CA GLU A 42 -7.33 6.75 31.68
C GLU A 42 -7.56 5.73 30.54
N ASN A 43 -8.68 5.04 30.56
CA ASN A 43 -9.06 4.10 29.51
C ASN A 43 -9.22 4.78 28.15
N ASN A 44 -9.81 5.98 28.11
CA ASN A 44 -9.95 6.75 26.89
C ASN A 44 -8.59 7.20 26.34
N THR A 45 -7.67 7.62 27.21
CA THR A 45 -6.31 7.98 26.81
C THR A 45 -5.60 6.78 26.20
N GLN A 46 -5.59 5.63 26.87
CA GLN A 46 -5.00 4.41 26.33
C GLN A 46 -5.63 3.95 25.00
N ALA A 47 -6.95 4.09 24.87
CA ALA A 47 -7.64 3.74 23.64
C ALA A 47 -7.24 4.68 22.49
N ASN A 48 -7.04 5.97 22.76
CA ASN A 48 -6.60 6.94 21.78
C ASN A 48 -5.13 6.70 21.37
N GLU A 49 -4.25 6.39 22.30
CA GLU A 49 -2.86 6.01 22.04
C GLU A 49 -2.78 4.78 21.12
N LYS A 50 -3.51 3.72 21.47
CA LYS A 50 -3.59 2.51 20.62
C LYS A 50 -4.11 2.80 19.21
N ARG A 51 -5.10 3.69 19.08
CA ARG A 51 -5.59 4.10 17.74
C ARG A 51 -4.54 4.86 16.95
N ALA A 52 -3.77 5.72 17.61
CA ALA A 52 -2.69 6.46 16.95
C ALA A 52 -1.57 5.50 16.47
N ASP A 53 -1.19 4.53 17.30
CA ASP A 53 -0.18 3.52 16.94
C ASP A 53 -0.63 2.66 15.75
N VAL A 54 -1.88 2.20 15.76
CA VAL A 54 -2.46 1.44 14.64
C VAL A 54 -2.51 2.28 13.38
N ALA A 55 -2.92 3.55 13.46
CA ALA A 55 -2.96 4.44 12.31
C ALA A 55 -1.56 4.68 11.72
N ALA A 56 -0.54 4.85 12.57
CA ALA A 56 0.84 5.00 12.14
C ALA A 56 1.37 3.73 11.45
N SER A 57 1.09 2.56 12.01
CA SER A 57 1.44 1.27 11.41
C SER A 57 0.79 1.08 10.04
N VAL A 58 -0.52 1.31 9.95
CA VAL A 58 -1.27 1.17 8.67
C VAL A 58 -0.74 2.12 7.61
N ASN A 59 -0.43 3.36 7.97
CA ASN A 59 0.13 4.33 7.02
C ASN A 59 1.52 3.90 6.51
N LYS A 60 2.36 3.34 7.39
CA LYS A 60 3.65 2.79 6.99
C LYS A 60 3.50 1.60 6.05
N ASP A 61 2.66 0.63 6.41
CA ASP A 61 2.42 -0.57 5.60
C ASP A 61 1.85 -0.22 4.21
N LEU A 62 0.97 0.79 4.14
CA LEU A 62 0.45 1.30 2.87
C LEU A 62 1.54 1.96 2.03
N GLY A 63 2.42 2.74 2.66
CA GLY A 63 3.58 3.36 1.99
C GLY A 63 4.50 2.30 1.38
N ASP A 64 4.88 1.29 2.17
CA ASP A 64 5.74 0.19 1.75
C ASP A 64 5.09 -0.64 0.61
N ALA A 65 3.77 -0.90 0.71
CA ALA A 65 3.03 -1.61 -0.34
C ALA A 65 2.96 -0.83 -1.65
N THR A 66 2.77 0.49 -1.58
CA THR A 66 2.74 1.37 -2.75
C THR A 66 4.10 1.39 -3.44
N GLN A 67 5.17 1.59 -2.68
CA GLN A 67 6.54 1.59 -3.23
C GLN A 67 6.88 0.24 -3.90
N ASN A 68 6.52 -0.88 -3.27
CA ASN A 68 6.72 -2.20 -3.86
C ASN A 68 5.92 -2.41 -5.15
N ALA A 69 4.70 -1.87 -5.23
CA ALA A 69 3.89 -1.94 -6.45
C ALA A 69 4.50 -1.09 -7.57
N ASP A 70 4.98 0.10 -7.26
CA ASP A 70 5.62 1.01 -8.23
C ASP A 70 6.90 0.39 -8.79
N THR A 71 7.77 -0.18 -7.94
CA THR A 71 8.98 -0.88 -8.36
C THR A 71 8.67 -2.05 -9.29
N LYS A 72 7.71 -2.92 -8.93
CA LYS A 72 7.30 -4.05 -9.77
C LYS A 72 6.72 -3.60 -11.12
N THR A 73 5.96 -2.52 -11.12
CA THR A 73 5.39 -1.96 -12.34
C THR A 73 6.47 -1.38 -13.25
N ALA A 74 7.45 -0.67 -12.69
CA ALA A 74 8.61 -0.16 -13.40
C ALA A 74 9.44 -1.30 -14.01
N ASP A 75 9.72 -2.36 -13.24
CA ASP A 75 10.44 -3.54 -13.71
C ASP A 75 9.72 -4.22 -14.88
N ALA A 76 8.41 -4.49 -14.72
CA ALA A 76 7.62 -5.11 -15.78
C ALA A 76 7.57 -4.24 -17.05
N SER A 77 7.48 -2.94 -16.88
CA SER A 77 7.50 -1.96 -18.00
C SER A 77 8.84 -1.96 -18.72
N ALA A 78 9.95 -1.99 -17.98
CA ALA A 78 11.30 -2.06 -18.54
C ALA A 78 11.52 -3.38 -19.29
N ASP A 79 11.09 -4.51 -18.75
CA ASP A 79 11.20 -5.82 -19.41
C ASP A 79 10.38 -5.89 -20.69
N ALA A 80 9.17 -5.33 -20.67
CA ALA A 80 8.34 -5.23 -21.88
C ALA A 80 8.99 -4.34 -22.96
N ALA A 81 9.69 -3.26 -22.54
CA ALA A 81 10.41 -2.38 -23.46
C ALA A 81 11.59 -3.11 -24.13
N VAL A 82 12.34 -3.91 -23.36
CA VAL A 82 13.44 -4.75 -23.90
C VAL A 82 12.90 -5.77 -24.89
N THR A 83 11.87 -6.53 -24.52
CA THR A 83 11.24 -7.53 -25.39
C THR A 83 10.78 -6.93 -26.72
N ARG A 84 10.18 -5.74 -26.66
CA ARG A 84 9.77 -5.00 -27.88
C ARG A 84 10.98 -4.58 -28.72
N ALA A 85 12.03 -4.09 -28.08
CA ALA A 85 13.25 -3.69 -28.77
C ALA A 85 13.93 -4.88 -29.47
N GLU A 86 13.97 -6.05 -28.83
CA GLU A 86 14.49 -7.29 -29.44
C GLU A 86 13.64 -7.74 -30.64
N GLY A 87 12.32 -7.62 -30.54
CA GLY A 87 11.43 -7.86 -31.66
C GLY A 87 11.69 -6.92 -32.82
N ASN A 88 11.84 -5.63 -32.55
CA ASN A 88 12.16 -4.61 -33.57
C ASN A 88 13.53 -4.86 -34.19
N HIS A 89 14.53 -5.23 -33.40
CA HIS A 89 15.87 -5.58 -33.88
C HIS A 89 15.82 -6.76 -34.85
N LYS A 90 15.09 -7.83 -34.55
CA LYS A 90 14.91 -8.97 -35.44
C LYS A 90 14.30 -8.56 -36.79
N VAL A 91 13.29 -7.66 -36.76
CA VAL A 91 12.66 -7.13 -37.97
C VAL A 91 13.64 -6.25 -38.75
N ALA A 92 14.40 -5.39 -38.08
CA ALA A 92 15.37 -4.51 -38.70
C ALA A 92 16.50 -5.31 -39.37
N THR A 93 17.10 -6.27 -38.66
CA THR A 93 18.16 -7.13 -39.23
C THR A 93 17.68 -7.94 -40.42
N ALA A 94 16.44 -8.48 -40.36
CA ALA A 94 15.84 -9.16 -41.50
C ALA A 94 15.69 -8.25 -42.76
N LYS A 95 15.35 -6.98 -42.53
CA LYS A 95 15.32 -5.99 -43.63
C LYS A 95 16.70 -5.70 -44.19
N CYS A 96 17.74 -5.66 -43.35
CA CYS A 96 19.11 -5.46 -43.80
C CYS A 96 19.64 -6.58 -44.70
N GLU A 97 19.08 -7.80 -44.63
CA GLU A 97 19.44 -8.91 -45.51
C GLU A 97 19.10 -8.66 -47.00
N SER A 98 18.22 -7.71 -47.29
CA SER A 98 17.93 -7.30 -48.69
C SER A 98 19.00 -6.37 -49.26
N MET A 99 19.96 -5.90 -48.45
CA MET A 99 21.07 -5.06 -48.82
C MET A 99 22.35 -5.88 -49.04
N ALA A 100 23.39 -5.28 -49.65
CA ALA A 100 24.66 -5.97 -49.86
C ALA A 100 25.84 -5.06 -49.50
N GLY A 101 27.00 -5.66 -49.19
CA GLY A 101 28.24 -4.98 -48.90
C GLY A 101 28.18 -4.05 -47.69
N ASP A 102 28.79 -2.87 -47.84
CA ASP A 102 28.88 -1.89 -46.72
C ASP A 102 27.51 -1.38 -46.26
N ALA A 103 26.54 -1.28 -47.17
CA ALA A 103 25.19 -0.86 -46.85
C ALA A 103 24.48 -1.87 -45.92
N GLN A 104 24.66 -3.17 -46.12
CA GLN A 104 24.13 -4.22 -45.25
C GLN A 104 24.76 -4.13 -43.86
N LYS A 105 26.10 -3.96 -43.83
CA LYS A 105 26.82 -3.84 -42.56
C LYS A 105 26.35 -2.62 -41.77
N ALA A 106 26.30 -1.45 -42.39
CA ALA A 106 25.84 -0.23 -41.72
C ALA A 106 24.41 -0.35 -41.18
N CYS A 107 23.49 -0.97 -41.93
CA CYS A 107 22.14 -1.22 -41.52
C CYS A 107 22.07 -2.11 -40.24
N LYS A 108 22.89 -3.18 -40.17
CA LYS A 108 22.95 -4.06 -39.00
C LYS A 108 23.55 -3.35 -37.79
N ASP A 109 24.65 -2.60 -38.02
CA ASP A 109 25.28 -1.80 -36.96
C ASP A 109 24.29 -0.79 -36.33
N GLU A 110 23.44 -0.17 -37.16
CA GLU A 110 22.37 0.75 -36.69
C GLU A 110 21.29 0.00 -35.88
N ALA A 111 20.86 -1.18 -36.35
CA ALA A 111 19.88 -2.01 -35.63
C ALA A 111 20.42 -2.47 -34.24
N ASP A 112 21.70 -2.86 -34.19
CA ASP A 112 22.36 -3.25 -32.97
C ASP A 112 22.47 -2.07 -31.97
N ALA A 113 22.89 -0.90 -32.47
CA ALA A 113 22.97 0.33 -31.68
C ALA A 113 21.60 0.71 -31.07
N ALA A 114 20.53 0.60 -31.86
CA ALA A 114 19.17 0.87 -31.40
C ALA A 114 18.73 -0.08 -30.28
N LEU A 115 19.07 -1.37 -30.38
CA LEU A 115 18.80 -2.36 -29.35
C LEU A 115 19.55 -2.03 -28.06
N GLU A 116 20.85 -1.73 -28.15
CA GLU A 116 21.64 -1.41 -26.96
C GLU A 116 21.17 -0.12 -26.27
N MET A 117 20.77 0.89 -27.02
CA MET A 117 20.16 2.09 -26.43
C MET A 117 18.85 1.77 -25.70
N ALA A 118 18.01 0.91 -26.25
CA ALA A 118 16.76 0.50 -25.58
C ALA A 118 17.01 -0.27 -24.29
N LYS A 119 17.99 -1.19 -24.28
CA LYS A 119 18.40 -1.93 -23.08
C LYS A 119 18.98 -0.99 -22.01
N ALA A 120 19.83 -0.04 -22.41
CA ALA A 120 20.38 0.95 -21.49
C ALA A 120 19.28 1.80 -20.83
N LYS A 121 18.30 2.25 -21.62
CA LYS A 121 17.15 2.99 -21.12
C LYS A 121 16.31 2.17 -20.13
N ALA A 122 16.02 0.92 -20.46
CA ALA A 122 15.28 0.02 -19.58
C ALA A 122 16.02 -0.21 -18.24
N LYS A 123 17.35 -0.36 -18.30
CA LYS A 123 18.18 -0.47 -17.09
C LYS A 123 18.14 0.79 -16.23
N ALA A 124 18.18 1.98 -16.84
CA ALA A 124 18.05 3.25 -16.13
C ALA A 124 16.68 3.35 -15.44
N THR A 125 15.58 3.01 -16.14
CA THR A 125 14.24 2.99 -15.55
C THR A 125 14.16 2.09 -14.29
N LYS A 126 14.77 0.90 -14.34
CA LYS A 126 14.82 0.01 -13.15
C LYS A 126 15.63 0.63 -12.00
N ALA A 127 16.74 1.29 -12.31
CA ALA A 127 17.59 1.91 -11.30
C ALA A 127 16.93 3.09 -10.59
N ASP A 128 16.10 3.86 -11.28
CA ASP A 128 15.40 5.03 -10.74
C ASP A 128 14.28 4.65 -9.75
N HIS A 129 13.81 3.39 -9.77
CA HIS A 129 12.72 2.88 -8.93
C HIS A 129 13.16 1.91 -7.83
N ASN A 130 14.45 1.60 -7.72
CA ASN A 130 15.07 0.80 -6.66
C ASN A 130 15.80 1.68 -5.65
#